data_56471d6221d0ce64418beee357cb7a52
#
_entry.id   56471d6221d0ce64418beee357cb7a52
#
_cell.length_a   1.000
_cell.length_b   1.000
_cell.length_c   1.000
_cell.angle_alpha   90.00
_cell.angle_beta   90.00
_cell.angle_gamma   90.00
#
_symmetry.space_group_name_H-M   'P 1'
#
loop_
_entity.id
_entity.type
_entity.pdbx_description
1 polymer ?
#
loop_
_entity_poly.entity_id
_entity_poly.type
_entity_poly.pdbx_seq_one_letter_code
_entity_poly.pdbx_strand_id
1 'polypeptide(L)' 'MILIEQHIEVIIFTSATPVKVDFIAEMISQLHGEKIDEDTIRHRVAILNKRYMEGGSVFTIQEIAGGYQMLTKKEFDP' A
#
# COMPACT_ATOMS: atom_id res chain seq x y z
N MET A 1 -9.58 -15.49 -6.09
CA MET A 1 -9.55 -14.11 -6.60
C MET A 1 -8.64 -13.26 -5.75
N ILE A 2 -7.74 -12.49 -6.36
CA ILE A 2 -6.85 -11.59 -5.64
C ILE A 2 -7.49 -10.21 -5.59
N LEU A 3 -7.64 -9.67 -4.39
CA LEU A 3 -8.25 -8.36 -4.19
C LEU A 3 -7.27 -7.24 -4.54
N ILE A 4 -7.80 -6.08 -4.89
CA ILE A 4 -6.97 -4.90 -5.21
C ILE A 4 -6.02 -4.60 -4.05
N GLU A 5 -6.52 -4.63 -2.81
CA GLU A 5 -5.71 -4.36 -1.62
C GLU A 5 -4.53 -5.33 -1.50
N GLN A 6 -4.73 -6.59 -1.85
CA GLN A 6 -3.66 -7.59 -1.78
C GLN A 6 -2.56 -7.29 -2.79
N HIS A 7 -2.92 -6.89 -4.02
CA HIS A 7 -1.93 -6.49 -5.02
C HIS A 7 -1.17 -5.23 -4.59
N ILE A 8 -1.87 -4.24 -4.04
CA ILE A 8 -1.24 -3.02 -3.52
C ILE A 8 -0.24 -3.38 -2.42
N GLU A 9 -0.66 -4.22 -1.49
CA GLU A 9 0.17 -4.66 -0.38
C GLU A 9 1.47 -5.32 -0.86
N VAL A 10 1.37 -6.22 -1.84
CA VAL A 10 2.54 -6.90 -2.39
C VAL A 10 3.49 -5.91 -3.07
N ILE A 11 2.95 -5.00 -3.87
CA ILE A 11 3.76 -4.00 -4.58
C ILE A 11 4.57 -3.16 -3.59
N ILE A 12 3.92 -2.69 -2.53
CA ILE A 12 4.57 -1.85 -1.53
C ILE A 12 5.55 -2.66 -0.69
N PHE A 13 5.13 -3.85 -0.24
CA PHE A 13 5.95 -4.71 0.63
C PHE A 13 7.25 -5.14 -0.04
N THR A 14 7.21 -5.45 -1.33
CA THR A 14 8.38 -5.96 -2.05
C THR A 14 9.32 -4.87 -2.53
N SER A 15 8.97 -3.59 -2.37
CA SER A 15 9.82 -2.49 -2.81
C SER A 15 10.73 -2.02 -1.68
N ALA A 16 12.01 -1.79 -2.01
CA ALA A 16 12.99 -1.27 -1.06
C ALA A 16 12.91 0.25 -0.91
N THR A 17 12.19 0.93 -1.80
CA THR A 17 12.04 2.40 -1.82
C THR A 17 10.56 2.76 -1.91
N PRO A 18 10.18 4.01 -1.56
CA PRO A 18 8.79 4.42 -1.71
C PRO A 18 8.28 4.25 -3.13
N VAL A 19 7.09 3.68 -3.29
CA VAL A 19 6.47 3.45 -4.60
C VAL A 19 5.47 4.56 -4.86
N LYS A 20 5.63 5.26 -5.96
CA LYS A 20 4.77 6.40 -6.30
C LYS A 20 3.33 5.95 -6.55
N VAL A 21 2.39 6.78 -6.11
CA VAL A 21 0.95 6.45 -6.18
C VAL A 21 0.50 6.27 -7.62
N ASP A 22 0.98 7.11 -8.55
CA ASP A 22 0.62 7.00 -9.97
C ASP A 22 1.12 5.68 -10.58
N PHE A 23 2.30 5.24 -10.19
CA PHE A 23 2.84 3.95 -10.64
C PHE A 23 1.99 2.79 -10.11
N ILE A 24 1.60 2.84 -8.84
CA ILE A 24 0.73 1.82 -8.26
C ILE A 24 -0.61 1.78 -9.00
N ALA A 25 -1.20 2.95 -9.24
CA ALA A 25 -2.48 3.05 -9.95
C ALA A 25 -2.39 2.42 -11.35
N GLU A 26 -1.31 2.70 -12.07
CA GLU A 26 -1.11 2.13 -13.40
C GLU A 26 -0.96 0.61 -13.36
N MET A 27 -0.13 0.10 -12.46
CA MET A 27 0.07 -1.34 -12.31
C MET A 27 -1.21 -2.06 -11.92
N ILE A 28 -1.94 -1.52 -10.96
CA ILE A 28 -3.19 -2.12 -10.50
C ILE A 28 -4.23 -2.11 -11.62
N SER A 29 -4.29 -1.01 -12.39
CA SER A 29 -5.20 -0.92 -13.53
C SER A 29 -4.93 -2.03 -14.55
N GLN A 30 -3.66 -2.27 -14.85
CA GLN A 30 -3.27 -3.33 -15.78
C GLN A 30 -3.59 -4.73 -15.24
N LEU A 31 -3.28 -4.97 -13.97
CA LEU A 31 -3.50 -6.28 -13.36
C LEU A 31 -4.98 -6.63 -13.24
N HIS A 32 -5.84 -5.65 -13.01
CA HIS A 32 -7.28 -5.89 -12.82
C HIS A 32 -8.13 -5.62 -14.07
N GLY A 33 -7.51 -5.12 -15.14
CA GLY A 33 -8.20 -4.91 -16.41
C GLY A 33 -9.22 -3.78 -16.38
N GLU A 34 -9.07 -2.82 -15.46
CA GLU A 34 -9.94 -1.64 -15.37
C GLU A 34 -9.13 -0.45 -14.88
N LYS A 35 -9.63 0.76 -15.18
CA LYS A 35 -8.93 1.97 -14.76
C LYS A 35 -9.15 2.22 -13.27
N ILE A 36 -8.05 2.22 -12.52
CA ILE A 36 -8.03 2.52 -11.08
C ILE A 36 -7.26 3.82 -10.91
N ASP A 37 -7.89 4.83 -10.29
CA ASP A 37 -7.24 6.13 -10.10
C ASP A 37 -6.45 6.19 -8.79
N GLU A 38 -5.71 7.29 -8.61
CA GLU A 38 -4.86 7.48 -7.44
C GLU A 38 -5.68 7.61 -6.15
N ASP A 39 -6.85 8.22 -6.21
CA ASP A 39 -7.71 8.36 -5.02
C ASP A 39 -8.16 6.99 -4.53
N THR A 40 -8.47 6.08 -5.44
CA THR A 40 -8.81 4.70 -5.08
C THR A 40 -7.62 4.03 -4.38
N ILE A 41 -6.40 4.23 -4.88
CA ILE A 41 -5.20 3.66 -4.25
C ILE A 41 -5.05 4.20 -2.84
N ARG A 42 -5.19 5.52 -2.64
CA ARG A 42 -5.08 6.14 -1.31
C ARG A 42 -6.12 5.58 -0.36
N HIS A 43 -7.34 5.42 -0.83
CA HIS A 43 -8.42 4.86 -0.03
C HIS A 43 -8.13 3.42 0.39
N ARG A 44 -7.63 2.60 -0.53
CA ARG A 44 -7.29 1.20 -0.24
C ARG A 44 -6.11 1.09 0.72
N VAL A 45 -5.13 1.97 0.61
CA VAL A 45 -4.02 2.02 1.57
C VAL A 45 -4.53 2.35 2.98
N ALA A 46 -5.48 3.28 3.09
CA ALA A 46 -6.10 3.60 4.38
C ALA A 46 -6.81 2.38 4.98
N ILE A 47 -7.49 1.59 4.16
CA ILE A 47 -8.13 0.35 4.59
C ILE A 47 -7.08 -0.65 5.08
N LEU A 48 -5.99 -0.82 4.36
CA LEU A 48 -4.90 -1.70 4.78
C LEU A 48 -4.34 -1.28 6.14
N ASN A 49 -4.06 0.00 6.31
CA ASN A 49 -3.53 0.52 7.58
C ASN A 49 -4.49 0.30 8.73
N LYS A 50 -5.78 0.45 8.49
CA LYS A 50 -6.80 0.17 9.50
C LYS A 50 -6.78 -1.29 9.93
N ARG A 51 -6.67 -2.20 8.96
CA ARG A 51 -6.56 -3.64 9.24
C ARG A 51 -5.30 -3.96 10.04
N TYR A 52 -4.17 -3.34 9.68
CA TYR A 52 -2.92 -3.54 10.41
C TYR A 52 -3.05 -3.09 11.86
N MET A 53 -3.68 -1.93 12.08
CA MET A 53 -3.87 -1.41 13.43
C MET A 53 -4.80 -2.31 14.25
N GLU A 54 -5.92 -2.73 13.67
CA GLU A 54 -6.89 -3.58 14.35
C GLU A 54 -6.36 -4.97 14.66
N GLY A 55 -5.50 -5.49 13.77
CA GLY A 55 -4.90 -6.80 13.93
C GLY A 55 -3.64 -6.83 14.77
N GLY A 56 -3.21 -5.68 15.31
CA GLY A 56 -1.99 -5.62 16.11
C GLY A 56 -0.71 -5.84 15.30
N SER A 57 -0.74 -5.54 13.99
CA SER A 57 0.42 -5.72 13.13
C SER A 57 1.57 -4.81 13.53
N VAL A 58 2.81 -5.30 13.32
CA VAL A 58 4.01 -4.48 13.53
C VAL A 58 4.28 -3.54 12.35
N PHE A 59 3.54 -3.71 11.22
CA PHE A 59 3.75 -2.95 10.00
C PHE A 59 2.77 -1.79 9.87
N THR A 60 3.19 -0.78 9.11
CA THR A 60 2.34 0.32 8.68
C THR A 60 2.83 0.82 7.32
N ILE A 61 1.91 1.30 6.48
CA ILE A 61 2.25 1.92 5.21
C ILE A 61 2.29 3.42 5.41
N GLN A 62 3.43 4.05 5.08
CA GLN A 62 3.59 5.50 5.22
C GLN A 62 3.83 6.15 3.88
N GLU A 63 3.32 7.36 3.73
CA GLU A 63 3.57 8.18 2.55
C GLU A 63 4.88 8.95 2.76
N ILE A 64 5.84 8.73 1.85
CA ILE A 64 7.16 9.34 1.91
C ILE A 64 7.47 9.86 0.50
N ALA A 65 7.75 11.17 0.40
CA ALA A 65 8.14 11.80 -0.87
C ALA A 65 7.20 11.47 -2.03
N GLY A 66 5.90 11.49 -1.80
CA GLY A 66 4.88 11.23 -2.81
C GLY A 66 4.67 9.77 -3.16
N GLY A 67 5.27 8.85 -2.42
CA GLY A 67 5.11 7.41 -2.59
C GLY A 67 4.76 6.72 -1.30
N TYR A 68 4.49 5.44 -1.38
CA TYR A 68 4.16 4.62 -0.20
C TYR A 68 5.26 3.61 0.08
N GLN A 69 5.55 3.41 1.36
CA GLN A 69 6.52 2.43 1.82
C GLN A 69 6.00 1.69 3.03
N MET A 70 6.26 0.37 3.08
CA MET A 70 5.93 -0.46 4.23
C MET A 70 7.05 -0.32 5.26
N LEU A 71 6.70 0.08 6.48
CA LEU A 71 7.65 0.26 7.57
C LEU A 71 7.16 -0.45 8.82
N THR A 72 8.06 -0.71 9.75
CA THR A 72 7.66 -1.16 11.08
C THR A 72 7.24 0.04 11.90
N LYS A 73 6.28 -0.17 12.80
CA LYS A 73 5.84 0.89 13.71
C LYS A 73 6.99 1.26 14.65
N LYS A 74 7.05 2.56 15.01
CA LYS A 74 8.11 3.11 15.85
C LYS A 74 8.29 2.39 17.17
N GLU A 75 7.20 1.91 17.76
CA GLU A 75 7.21 1.20 19.04
C GLU A 75 7.99 -0.12 18.98
N PHE A 76 8.28 -0.62 17.77
CA PHE A 76 9.07 -1.83 17.58
C PHE A 76 10.51 -1.56 17.18
N ASP A 77 10.93 -0.30 17.15
CA ASP A 77 12.32 0.06 16.84
C ASP A 77 13.24 -0.43 17.96
N PRO A 78 14.41 -0.98 17.61
CA PRO A 78 15.36 -1.44 18.61
C PRO A 78 15.97 -0.31 19.43
#